data_48ca4d23e0231b36474267f5b5b90299
#
_entry.id   48ca4d23e0231b36474267f5b5b90299
#
_cell.length_a   1.000
_cell.length_b   1.000
_cell.length_c   1.000
_cell.angle_alpha   90.00
_cell.angle_beta   90.00
_cell.angle_gamma   90.00
#
_symmetry.space_group_name_H-M   'P 1'
#
loop_
_entity.id
_entity.type
_entity.pdbx_description
1 polymer ?
#
loop_
_entity_poly.entity_id
_entity_poly.type
_entity_poly.pdbx_seq_one_letter_code
_entity_poly.pdbx_strand_id
1 'polypeptide(L)'
;MNFLLNDEKTISDNEYKIRKELYDTFITLPSDFLSRMRHFQPQIGCFNNCSFCSKFSVCKSEHWNESTIRNIISAIKYAALNYTHDEPLLAWNRFEHRLGVIFPYLDNDIGSYPYLDKFIELGYKELGVKTRISTVGFSRHNLRLNEMHKFIASSNLIMALAGVRLSISQYGRVYEDKNSNTSLEEYQHDISNFLKIYKPYYDKFG
;
A
#
# COMPACT_ATOMS: atom_id res chain seq x y z
N MET A 1 22.40 -12.20 15.84
CA MET A 1 22.05 -13.08 14.72
C MET A 1 20.77 -13.92 14.95
N ASN A 2 20.24 -14.00 16.16
CA ASN A 2 18.98 -14.72 16.48
C ASN A 2 17.70 -13.91 16.27
N PHE A 3 17.79 -12.65 15.89
CA PHE A 3 16.61 -11.75 15.78
C PHE A 3 15.65 -12.14 14.65
N LEU A 4 16.17 -12.65 13.53
CA LEU A 4 15.34 -13.07 12.39
C LEU A 4 14.46 -14.31 12.66
N LEU A 5 14.71 -15.00 13.77
CA LEU A 5 14.00 -16.24 14.15
C LEU A 5 12.95 -16.03 15.25
N ASN A 6 12.99 -14.92 15.99
CA ASN A 6 12.23 -14.80 17.25
C ASN A 6 10.75 -14.41 17.08
N ASP A 7 10.33 -13.89 15.94
CA ASP A 7 8.96 -13.37 15.78
C ASP A 7 7.94 -14.35 15.18
N GLU A 8 8.39 -15.50 14.63
CA GLU A 8 7.47 -16.51 14.09
C GLU A 8 7.98 -17.91 14.43
N LYS A 9 7.19 -18.66 15.15
CA LYS A 9 7.54 -20.01 15.65
C LYS A 9 7.87 -21.05 14.56
N THR A 10 7.74 -20.73 13.26
CA THR A 10 8.05 -21.65 12.15
C THR A 10 8.16 -20.92 10.81
N ILE A 11 9.28 -20.30 10.54
CA ILE A 11 9.63 -19.94 9.15
C ILE A 11 10.40 -21.10 8.53
N SER A 12 10.18 -21.36 7.25
CA SER A 12 10.96 -22.36 6.50
C SER A 12 12.40 -21.86 6.28
N ASP A 13 13.33 -22.82 6.13
CA ASP A 13 14.75 -22.49 5.83
C ASP A 13 14.88 -21.58 4.61
N ASN A 14 14.03 -21.78 3.60
CA ASN A 14 14.02 -20.95 2.41
C ASN A 14 13.59 -19.51 2.69
N GLU A 15 12.54 -19.30 3.51
CA GLU A 15 12.10 -17.95 3.90
C GLU A 15 13.17 -17.26 4.76
N TYR A 16 13.80 -17.99 5.67
CA TYR A 16 14.91 -17.45 6.45
C TYR A 16 16.07 -16.99 5.55
N LYS A 17 16.44 -17.78 4.55
CA LYS A 17 17.50 -17.43 3.60
C LYS A 17 17.14 -16.15 2.84
N ILE A 18 15.91 -16.06 2.32
CA ILE A 18 15.42 -14.87 1.61
C ILE A 18 15.46 -13.63 2.51
N ARG A 19 14.95 -13.73 3.75
CA ARG A 19 14.97 -12.61 4.72
C ARG A 19 16.40 -12.17 5.04
N LYS A 20 17.31 -13.13 5.20
CA LYS A 20 18.70 -12.84 5.46
C LYS A 20 19.38 -12.10 4.30
N GLU A 21 19.18 -12.56 3.07
CA GLU A 21 19.73 -11.90 1.87
C GLU A 21 19.19 -10.47 1.72
N LEU A 22 17.91 -10.26 1.96
CA LEU A 22 17.29 -8.93 1.96
C LEU A 22 17.85 -8.05 3.09
N TYR A 23 17.97 -8.58 4.30
CA TYR A 23 18.57 -7.87 5.44
C TYR A 23 20.02 -7.47 5.13
N ASP A 24 20.85 -8.41 4.67
CA ASP A 24 22.23 -8.15 4.31
C ASP A 24 22.34 -7.05 3.23
N THR A 25 21.37 -7.00 2.31
CA THR A 25 21.28 -5.93 1.32
C THR A 25 20.92 -4.59 1.96
N PHE A 26 19.89 -4.55 2.82
CA PHE A 26 19.42 -3.31 3.42
C PHE A 26 20.46 -2.67 4.36
N ILE A 27 21.25 -3.45 5.09
CA ILE A 27 22.30 -2.92 5.97
C ILE A 27 23.51 -2.34 5.22
N THR A 28 23.62 -2.58 3.91
CA THR A 28 24.66 -1.92 3.08
C THR A 28 24.25 -0.53 2.60
N LEU A 29 22.97 -0.19 2.73
CA LEU A 29 22.46 1.12 2.32
C LEU A 29 22.86 2.19 3.33
N PRO A 30 22.89 3.48 2.94
CA PRO A 30 23.12 4.56 3.87
C PRO A 30 22.16 4.52 5.06
N SER A 31 22.64 4.83 6.26
CA SER A 31 21.87 4.72 7.51
C SER A 31 20.55 5.51 7.52
N ASP A 32 20.44 6.56 6.72
CA ASP A 32 19.25 7.38 6.59
C ASP A 32 18.31 6.94 5.45
N PHE A 33 18.71 5.95 4.65
CA PHE A 33 17.92 5.48 3.50
C PHE A 33 16.53 4.99 3.93
N LEU A 34 16.49 4.09 4.91
CA LEU A 34 15.22 3.52 5.40
C LEU A 34 14.33 4.60 6.03
N SER A 35 14.90 5.55 6.78
CA SER A 35 14.13 6.64 7.38
C SER A 35 13.57 7.63 6.37
N ARG A 36 14.13 7.68 5.16
CA ARG A 36 13.67 8.54 4.07
C ARG A 36 12.78 7.82 3.06
N MET A 37 12.63 6.50 3.17
CA MET A 37 11.79 5.73 2.25
C MET A 37 10.33 6.19 2.37
N ARG A 38 9.75 6.63 1.26
CA ARG A 38 8.34 7.06 1.16
C ARG A 38 7.53 6.18 0.23
N HIS A 39 8.18 5.58 -0.75
CA HIS A 39 7.53 4.72 -1.73
C HIS A 39 7.97 3.28 -1.54
N PHE A 40 6.99 2.41 -1.42
CA PHE A 40 7.18 0.97 -1.35
C PHE A 40 6.11 0.32 -2.21
N GLN A 41 6.43 0.08 -3.46
CA GLN A 41 5.49 -0.33 -4.49
C GLN A 41 5.46 -1.86 -4.64
N PRO A 42 4.42 -2.54 -4.07
CA PRO A 42 4.30 -4.00 -4.14
C PRO A 42 3.66 -4.49 -5.45
N GLN A 43 3.15 -3.58 -6.28
CA GLN A 43 2.52 -3.86 -7.56
C GLN A 43 2.99 -2.85 -8.60
N ILE A 44 3.35 -3.33 -9.78
CA ILE A 44 3.60 -2.53 -10.97
C ILE A 44 2.52 -2.76 -12.01
N GLY A 45 2.25 -1.73 -12.83
CA GLY A 45 1.17 -1.73 -13.82
C GLY A 45 -0.22 -1.57 -13.20
N CYS A 46 -1.18 -1.26 -14.04
CA CYS A 46 -2.54 -0.91 -13.62
C CYS A 46 -3.57 -1.40 -14.64
N PHE A 47 -4.66 -2.00 -14.15
CA PHE A 47 -5.77 -2.43 -15.00
C PHE A 47 -6.74 -1.31 -15.38
N ASN A 48 -6.67 -0.16 -14.71
CA ASN A 48 -7.68 0.88 -14.87
C ASN A 48 -7.61 1.66 -16.18
N ASN A 49 -6.49 1.60 -16.90
CA ASN A 49 -6.30 2.22 -18.22
C ASN A 49 -6.93 3.63 -18.36
N CYS A 50 -6.73 4.48 -17.35
CA CYS A 50 -7.35 5.80 -17.31
C CYS A 50 -6.80 6.69 -18.43
N SER A 51 -7.67 7.36 -19.16
CA SER A 51 -7.30 8.24 -20.27
C SER A 51 -6.39 9.42 -19.87
N PHE A 52 -6.40 9.80 -18.56
CA PHE A 52 -5.56 10.85 -18.00
C PHE A 52 -4.25 10.34 -17.37
N CYS A 53 -3.95 9.05 -17.48
CA CYS A 53 -2.79 8.45 -16.82
C CYS A 53 -1.48 8.92 -17.44
N SER A 54 -0.74 9.76 -16.74
CA SER A 54 0.57 10.26 -17.17
C SER A 54 1.68 9.18 -17.11
N LYS A 55 1.41 8.03 -16.49
CA LYS A 55 2.35 6.93 -16.35
C LYS A 55 2.26 5.91 -17.48
N PHE A 56 1.24 6.01 -18.33
CA PHE A 56 1.01 5.08 -19.43
C PHE A 56 1.07 3.62 -18.97
N SER A 57 0.51 3.36 -17.78
CA SER A 57 0.50 2.04 -17.18
C SER A 57 -0.08 1.02 -18.15
N VAL A 58 0.65 -0.05 -18.39
CA VAL A 58 0.13 -1.15 -19.21
C VAL A 58 -1.05 -1.79 -18.51
N CYS A 59 -2.06 -2.22 -19.27
CA CYS A 59 -3.26 -2.91 -18.77
C CYS A 59 -2.93 -4.32 -18.25
N LYS A 60 -1.80 -4.45 -17.57
CA LYS A 60 -1.26 -5.67 -16.99
C LYS A 60 -0.63 -5.30 -15.66
N SER A 61 -0.81 -6.13 -14.65
CA SER A 61 -0.14 -5.92 -13.38
C SER A 61 0.67 -7.14 -12.98
N GLU A 62 1.82 -6.86 -12.40
CA GLU A 62 2.65 -7.84 -11.69
C GLU A 62 2.74 -7.40 -10.23
N HIS A 63 2.72 -8.34 -9.31
CA HIS A 63 2.68 -8.02 -7.90
C HIS A 63 3.38 -9.08 -7.06
N TRP A 64 3.86 -8.65 -5.91
CA TRP A 64 4.38 -9.55 -4.89
C TRP A 64 3.23 -10.26 -4.16
N ASN A 65 3.44 -11.51 -3.82
CA ASN A 65 2.52 -12.26 -2.97
C ASN A 65 2.73 -11.91 -1.49
N GLU A 66 1.87 -12.42 -0.63
CA GLU A 66 1.90 -12.15 0.81
C GLU A 66 3.23 -12.55 1.46
N SER A 67 3.78 -13.73 1.13
CA SER A 67 5.06 -14.20 1.68
C SER A 67 6.21 -13.25 1.33
N THR A 68 6.26 -12.77 0.07
CA THR A 68 7.28 -11.82 -0.37
C THR A 68 7.19 -10.51 0.41
N ILE A 69 5.97 -9.95 0.58
CA ILE A 69 5.79 -8.71 1.36
C ILE A 69 6.23 -8.91 2.79
N ARG A 70 5.85 -10.01 3.42
CA ARG A 70 6.21 -10.35 4.79
C ARG A 70 7.73 -10.42 4.96
N ASN A 71 8.42 -11.09 4.03
CA ASN A 71 9.87 -11.21 4.07
C ASN A 71 10.57 -9.85 3.92
N ILE A 72 10.10 -8.99 3.00
CA ILE A 72 10.68 -7.66 2.78
C ILE A 72 10.43 -6.76 4.01
N ILE A 73 9.22 -6.71 4.53
CA ILE A 73 8.87 -5.88 5.70
C ILE A 73 9.67 -6.33 6.92
N SER A 74 9.79 -7.64 7.14
CA SER A 74 10.63 -8.18 8.21
C SER A 74 12.09 -7.78 8.06
N ALA A 75 12.67 -7.90 6.87
CA ALA A 75 14.04 -7.50 6.62
C ALA A 75 14.27 -6.00 6.83
N ILE A 76 13.33 -5.14 6.41
CA ILE A 76 13.36 -3.69 6.66
C ILE A 76 13.32 -3.41 8.16
N LYS A 77 12.42 -4.05 8.91
CA LYS A 77 12.30 -3.89 10.36
C LYS A 77 13.66 -4.14 11.05
N TYR A 78 14.28 -5.27 10.77
CA TYR A 78 15.55 -5.63 11.39
C TYR A 78 16.74 -4.77 10.92
N ALA A 79 16.75 -4.37 9.67
CA ALA A 79 17.75 -3.44 9.17
C ALA A 79 17.62 -2.06 9.85
N ALA A 80 16.39 -1.57 10.04
CA ALA A 80 16.15 -0.32 10.75
C ALA A 80 16.59 -0.38 12.22
N LEU A 81 16.35 -1.50 12.92
CA LEU A 81 16.85 -1.74 14.28
C LEU A 81 18.37 -1.67 14.37
N ASN A 82 19.07 -2.18 13.36
CA ASN A 82 20.53 -2.14 13.34
C ASN A 82 21.11 -0.71 13.30
N TYR A 83 20.35 0.27 12.78
CA TYR A 83 20.78 1.67 12.71
C TYR A 83 20.39 2.52 13.93
N THR A 84 19.32 2.15 14.64
CA THR A 84 18.73 3.00 15.68
C THR A 84 18.99 2.53 17.10
N HIS A 85 19.44 1.31 17.29
CA HIS A 85 19.68 0.61 18.56
C HIS A 85 18.46 0.48 19.49
N ASP A 86 17.48 1.38 19.43
CA ASP A 86 16.43 1.43 20.45
C ASP A 86 15.00 1.16 19.94
N GLU A 87 14.60 1.66 18.76
CA GLU A 87 13.28 1.37 18.20
C GLU A 87 13.21 1.66 16.69
N PRO A 88 12.82 0.68 15.84
CA PRO A 88 12.72 0.88 14.38
C PRO A 88 11.69 1.94 14.02
N LEU A 89 10.67 2.12 14.84
CA LEU A 89 9.59 3.09 14.68
C LEU A 89 10.09 4.54 14.72
N LEU A 90 11.10 4.83 15.54
CA LEU A 90 11.67 6.17 15.68
C LEU A 90 12.43 6.62 14.44
N ALA A 91 13.00 5.71 13.65
CA ALA A 91 13.67 6.05 12.40
C ALA A 91 12.71 6.73 11.41
N TRP A 92 11.47 6.30 11.37
CA TRP A 92 10.42 6.86 10.52
C TRP A 92 9.78 8.13 11.10
N ASN A 93 9.88 8.32 12.43
CA ASN A 93 9.21 9.40 13.18
C ASN A 93 10.12 10.59 13.50
N ARG A 94 11.44 10.44 13.41
CA ARG A 94 12.41 11.43 13.92
C ARG A 94 12.23 12.85 13.40
N PHE A 95 11.66 13.04 12.23
CA PHE A 95 11.61 14.37 11.61
C PHE A 95 10.27 15.11 11.77
N GLU A 96 9.19 14.45 12.17
CA GLU A 96 7.89 15.12 12.17
C GLU A 96 7.02 14.84 13.41
N HIS A 97 7.47 14.08 14.39
CA HIS A 97 6.65 13.59 15.55
C HIS A 97 5.35 12.90 15.10
N ARG A 98 5.30 12.39 13.86
CA ARG A 98 4.15 11.71 13.28
C ARG A 98 4.56 10.32 12.82
N LEU A 99 3.62 9.39 12.86
CA LEU A 99 3.80 8.08 12.26
C LEU A 99 4.22 8.26 10.79
N GLY A 100 5.26 7.55 10.38
CA GLY A 100 5.73 7.55 9.00
C GLY A 100 4.60 7.18 8.06
N VAL A 101 4.63 7.73 6.85
CA VAL A 101 3.64 7.45 5.82
C VAL A 101 4.34 6.86 4.62
N ILE A 102 3.86 5.69 4.17
CA ILE A 102 4.31 5.06 2.93
C ILE A 102 3.23 5.12 1.86
N PHE A 103 3.71 5.24 0.61
CA PHE A 103 2.91 5.32 -0.59
C PHE A 103 3.17 4.04 -1.41
N PRO A 104 2.24 3.07 -1.42
CA PRO A 104 2.43 1.81 -2.15
C PRO A 104 2.11 1.93 -3.64
N TYR A 105 2.09 3.13 -4.19
CA TYR A 105 1.72 3.41 -5.57
C TYR A 105 2.68 4.38 -6.24
N LEU A 106 2.90 4.18 -7.52
CA LEU A 106 3.59 5.11 -8.41
C LEU A 106 2.90 5.14 -9.78
N ASP A 107 2.69 3.97 -10.38
CA ASP A 107 2.12 3.75 -11.71
C ASP A 107 0.88 2.84 -11.68
N ASN A 108 0.26 2.67 -10.51
CA ASN A 108 -0.85 1.76 -10.30
C ASN A 108 -1.99 2.39 -9.49
N ASP A 109 -3.16 1.76 -9.53
CA ASP A 109 -4.20 1.90 -8.53
C ASP A 109 -4.02 0.80 -7.51
N ILE A 110 -3.50 1.15 -6.36
CA ILE A 110 -3.15 0.17 -5.34
C ILE A 110 -4.37 -0.56 -4.75
N GLY A 111 -5.56 0.00 -4.89
CA GLY A 111 -6.80 -0.68 -4.47
C GLY A 111 -7.05 -2.00 -5.21
N SER A 112 -6.45 -2.18 -6.39
CA SER A 112 -6.51 -3.44 -7.14
C SER A 112 -5.51 -4.50 -6.68
N TYR A 113 -4.60 -4.15 -5.76
CA TYR A 113 -3.58 -5.06 -5.25
C TYR A 113 -4.19 -6.16 -4.37
N PRO A 114 -3.96 -7.45 -4.69
CA PRO A 114 -4.63 -8.56 -4.00
C PRO A 114 -4.37 -8.67 -2.50
N TYR A 115 -3.22 -8.20 -2.07
CA TYR A 115 -2.74 -8.30 -0.69
C TYR A 115 -2.58 -6.92 -0.04
N LEU A 116 -3.38 -5.94 -0.46
CA LEU A 116 -3.32 -4.58 0.09
C LEU A 116 -3.65 -4.56 1.58
N ASP A 117 -4.61 -5.36 2.01
CA ASP A 117 -4.98 -5.54 3.41
C ASP A 117 -3.78 -6.02 4.25
N LYS A 118 -3.06 -7.03 3.77
CA LYS A 118 -1.85 -7.55 4.42
C LYS A 118 -0.70 -6.55 4.42
N PHE A 119 -0.53 -5.83 3.31
CA PHE A 119 0.47 -4.78 3.22
C PHE A 119 0.23 -3.67 4.25
N ILE A 120 -1.02 -3.19 4.38
CA ILE A 120 -1.41 -2.17 5.36
C ILE A 120 -1.20 -2.69 6.78
N GLU A 121 -1.66 -3.91 7.06
CA GLU A 121 -1.55 -4.54 8.37
C GLU A 121 -0.08 -4.69 8.81
N LEU A 122 0.76 -5.27 7.97
CA LEU A 122 2.18 -5.50 8.25
C LEU A 122 2.94 -4.18 8.35
N GLY A 123 2.71 -3.24 7.46
CA GLY A 123 3.33 -1.91 7.52
C GLY A 123 3.03 -1.22 8.85
N TYR A 124 1.79 -1.29 9.31
CA TYR A 124 1.39 -0.67 10.57
C TYR A 124 1.93 -1.40 11.79
N LYS A 125 1.82 -2.75 11.84
CA LYS A 125 2.23 -3.54 13.01
C LYS A 125 3.75 -3.66 13.14
N GLU A 126 4.45 -3.89 12.02
CA GLU A 126 5.87 -4.21 12.04
C GLU A 126 6.78 -2.98 11.88
N LEU A 127 6.35 -1.99 11.10
CA LEU A 127 7.14 -0.79 10.84
C LEU A 127 6.57 0.47 11.52
N GLY A 128 5.36 0.40 12.10
CA GLY A 128 4.68 1.55 12.70
C GLY A 128 4.34 2.65 11.69
N VAL A 129 4.21 2.30 10.40
CA VAL A 129 3.92 3.27 9.35
C VAL A 129 2.46 3.19 8.92
N LYS A 130 1.89 4.34 8.55
CA LYS A 130 0.58 4.41 7.94
C LYS A 130 0.68 4.38 6.42
N THR A 131 -0.31 3.79 5.78
CA THR A 131 -0.38 3.68 4.33
C THR A 131 -1.30 4.77 3.77
N ARG A 132 -0.84 5.51 2.75
CA ARG A 132 -1.71 6.37 1.95
C ARG A 132 -2.09 5.67 0.67
N ILE A 133 -3.39 5.58 0.40
CA ILE A 133 -3.93 4.98 -0.81
C ILE A 133 -4.19 6.09 -1.85
N SER A 134 -3.89 5.82 -3.13
CA SER A 134 -4.36 6.61 -4.26
C SER A 134 -5.13 5.72 -5.21
N THR A 135 -6.33 6.14 -5.59
CA THR A 135 -7.27 5.31 -6.35
C THR A 135 -8.17 6.19 -7.22
N VAL A 136 -8.74 5.59 -8.24
CA VAL A 136 -9.86 6.17 -9.01
C VAL A 136 -11.22 5.94 -8.34
N GLY A 137 -11.25 5.22 -7.21
CA GLY A 137 -12.45 4.89 -6.48
C GLY A 137 -13.10 3.59 -6.95
N PHE A 138 -14.42 3.53 -6.91
CA PHE A 138 -15.14 2.35 -7.38
C PHE A 138 -15.10 2.25 -8.91
N SER A 139 -14.99 1.02 -9.38
CA SER A 139 -15.02 0.68 -10.79
C SER A 139 -15.99 -0.47 -11.03
N ARG A 140 -16.86 -0.33 -12.03
CA ARG A 140 -17.79 -1.40 -12.45
C ARG A 140 -17.09 -2.58 -13.09
N HIS A 141 -15.90 -2.34 -13.62
CA HIS A 141 -15.09 -3.34 -14.31
C HIS A 141 -14.05 -4.01 -13.41
N ASN A 142 -13.81 -3.44 -12.24
CA ASN A 142 -12.86 -3.97 -11.27
C ASN A 142 -13.53 -4.23 -9.92
N LEU A 143 -14.30 -5.32 -9.84
CA LEU A 143 -15.02 -5.71 -8.62
C LEU A 143 -14.08 -5.92 -7.44
N ARG A 144 -12.86 -6.43 -7.69
CA ARG A 144 -11.85 -6.62 -6.65
C ARG A 144 -11.43 -5.31 -6.00
N LEU A 145 -11.25 -4.25 -6.79
CA LEU A 145 -10.98 -2.90 -6.29
C LEU A 145 -12.10 -2.45 -5.34
N ASN A 146 -13.35 -2.65 -5.75
CA ASN A 146 -14.51 -2.26 -4.97
C ASN A 146 -14.59 -3.04 -3.64
N GLU A 147 -14.36 -4.35 -3.68
CA GLU A 147 -14.38 -5.23 -2.52
C GLU A 147 -13.25 -4.88 -1.53
N MET A 148 -12.05 -4.63 -2.04
CA MET A 148 -10.91 -4.23 -1.21
C MET A 148 -11.18 -2.91 -0.48
N HIS A 149 -11.69 -1.90 -1.16
CA HIS A 149 -12.06 -0.63 -0.53
C HIS A 149 -13.15 -0.80 0.54
N LYS A 150 -14.19 -1.59 0.26
CA LYS A 150 -15.25 -1.89 1.23
C LYS A 150 -14.69 -2.60 2.46
N PHE A 151 -13.82 -3.58 2.24
CA PHE A 151 -13.19 -4.33 3.32
C PHE A 151 -12.32 -3.42 4.21
N ILE A 152 -11.44 -2.62 3.63
CA ILE A 152 -10.59 -1.69 4.38
C ILE A 152 -11.44 -0.70 5.18
N ALA A 153 -12.45 -0.10 4.53
CA ALA A 153 -13.30 0.92 5.16
C ALA A 153 -14.14 0.39 6.32
N SER A 154 -14.53 -0.91 6.29
CA SER A 154 -15.32 -1.56 7.33
C SER A 154 -14.49 -2.26 8.40
N SER A 155 -13.18 -2.37 8.23
CA SER A 155 -12.28 -3.07 9.14
C SER A 155 -11.44 -2.10 9.99
N ASN A 156 -10.74 -2.65 11.00
CA ASN A 156 -9.79 -1.89 11.80
C ASN A 156 -8.57 -1.37 11.01
N LEU A 157 -8.35 -1.86 9.78
CA LEU A 157 -7.28 -1.39 8.90
C LEU A 157 -7.42 0.09 8.54
N ILE A 158 -8.63 0.64 8.63
CA ILE A 158 -8.86 2.07 8.42
C ILE A 158 -8.00 2.94 9.34
N MET A 159 -7.67 2.46 10.54
CA MET A 159 -6.81 3.15 11.50
C MET A 159 -5.34 3.21 11.08
N ALA A 160 -4.93 2.26 10.23
CA ALA A 160 -3.59 2.19 9.67
C ALA A 160 -3.44 3.02 8.38
N LEU A 161 -4.47 3.76 7.98
CA LEU A 161 -4.42 4.66 6.85
C LEU A 161 -3.92 6.05 7.26
N ALA A 162 -3.11 6.66 6.39
CA ALA A 162 -2.75 8.08 6.44
C ALA A 162 -3.67 8.93 5.57
N GLY A 163 -4.59 8.31 4.87
CA GLY A 163 -5.58 8.93 4.00
C GLY A 163 -5.82 8.14 2.73
N VAL A 164 -6.91 8.48 2.06
CA VAL A 164 -7.29 7.95 0.76
C VAL A 164 -7.40 9.11 -0.21
N ARG A 165 -6.55 9.12 -1.22
CA ARG A 165 -6.61 10.10 -2.30
C ARG A 165 -7.48 9.56 -3.42
N LEU A 166 -8.61 10.21 -3.66
CA LEU A 166 -9.48 9.90 -4.78
C LEU A 166 -9.11 10.78 -5.97
N SER A 167 -8.79 10.17 -7.10
CA SER A 167 -8.55 10.85 -8.38
C SER A 167 -9.88 11.07 -9.08
N ILE A 168 -10.39 12.30 -9.01
CA ILE A 168 -11.62 12.70 -9.68
C ILE A 168 -11.25 13.54 -10.90
N SER A 169 -11.75 13.16 -12.07
CA SER A 169 -11.53 13.91 -13.31
C SER A 169 -12.73 13.72 -14.24
N GLN A 170 -13.05 14.74 -15.01
CA GLN A 170 -14.04 14.59 -16.09
C GLN A 170 -13.64 13.51 -17.11
N TYR A 171 -12.35 13.21 -17.19
CA TYR A 171 -11.77 12.12 -17.97
C TYR A 171 -11.54 10.85 -17.17
N GLY A 172 -11.90 10.86 -15.90
CA GLY A 172 -11.72 9.75 -14.95
C GLY A 172 -12.74 8.64 -15.10
N ARG A 173 -13.39 8.58 -16.26
CA ARG A 173 -14.11 7.38 -16.66
C ARG A 173 -13.10 6.25 -16.77
N VAL A 174 -12.99 5.53 -15.67
CA VAL A 174 -12.24 4.31 -15.60
C VAL A 174 -12.91 3.36 -16.57
N TYR A 175 -12.19 2.98 -17.60
CA TYR A 175 -12.67 2.20 -18.73
C TYR A 175 -13.64 2.93 -19.68
N GLU A 176 -13.08 3.62 -20.59
CA GLU A 176 -13.59 3.52 -21.92
C GLU A 176 -13.04 2.23 -22.57
N ASP A 177 -13.55 1.09 -22.16
CA ASP A 177 -13.75 0.04 -23.15
C ASP A 177 -14.61 0.69 -24.23
N LYS A 178 -14.14 0.65 -25.48
CA LYS A 178 -14.84 1.29 -26.62
C LYS A 178 -16.30 0.85 -26.74
N ASN A 179 -16.74 -0.12 -25.94
CA ASN A 179 -18.06 -0.72 -25.87
C ASN A 179 -18.82 -0.46 -24.55
N SER A 180 -18.27 0.16 -23.53
CA SER A 180 -18.96 0.45 -22.27
C SER A 180 -19.02 1.95 -22.00
N ASN A 181 -20.11 2.57 -22.46
CA ASN A 181 -20.45 3.94 -22.11
C ASN A 181 -20.93 4.01 -20.65
N THR A 182 -19.99 4.13 -19.68
CA THR A 182 -20.39 4.55 -18.34
C THR A 182 -20.91 5.97 -18.43
N SER A 183 -22.17 6.20 -18.12
CA SER A 183 -22.76 7.53 -18.13
C SER A 183 -22.11 8.42 -17.06
N LEU A 184 -22.21 9.72 -17.22
CA LEU A 184 -21.74 10.66 -16.19
C LEU A 184 -22.47 10.43 -14.86
N GLU A 185 -23.75 10.11 -14.89
CA GLU A 185 -24.58 9.83 -13.71
C GLU A 185 -24.09 8.58 -12.99
N GLU A 186 -23.77 7.53 -13.72
CA GLU A 186 -23.20 6.30 -13.16
C GLU A 186 -21.85 6.55 -12.51
N TYR A 187 -20.98 7.34 -13.12
CA TYR A 187 -19.69 7.74 -12.56
C TYR A 187 -19.87 8.57 -11.27
N GLN A 188 -20.78 9.55 -11.28
CA GLN A 188 -21.10 10.32 -10.08
C GLN A 188 -21.66 9.46 -8.95
N HIS A 189 -22.47 8.47 -9.29
CA HIS A 189 -23.00 7.49 -8.32
C HIS A 189 -21.87 6.66 -7.68
N ASP A 190 -20.94 6.16 -8.48
CA ASP A 190 -19.81 5.37 -8.00
C ASP A 190 -18.88 6.20 -7.10
N ILE A 191 -18.59 7.46 -7.47
CA ILE A 191 -17.84 8.41 -6.61
C ILE A 191 -18.59 8.64 -5.30
N SER A 192 -19.89 8.91 -5.36
CA SER A 192 -20.70 9.15 -4.16
C SER A 192 -20.67 7.95 -3.22
N ASN A 193 -20.81 6.74 -3.74
CA ASN A 193 -20.75 5.52 -2.95
C ASN A 193 -19.35 5.28 -2.35
N PHE A 194 -18.29 5.57 -3.09
CA PHE A 194 -16.94 5.51 -2.59
C PHE A 194 -16.71 6.48 -1.43
N LEU A 195 -17.14 7.72 -1.57
CA LEU A 195 -17.01 8.73 -0.52
C LEU A 195 -17.81 8.35 0.74
N LYS A 196 -18.99 7.76 0.58
CA LYS A 196 -19.83 7.31 1.70
C LYS A 196 -19.13 6.28 2.58
N ILE A 197 -18.42 5.31 2.00
CA ILE A 197 -17.75 4.28 2.81
C ILE A 197 -16.56 4.82 3.61
N TYR A 198 -15.89 5.87 3.12
CA TYR A 198 -14.77 6.50 3.82
C TYR A 198 -15.18 7.70 4.68
N LYS A 199 -16.45 8.13 4.62
CA LYS A 199 -16.94 9.25 5.42
C LYS A 199 -16.63 9.11 6.93
N PRO A 200 -16.86 7.95 7.59
CA PRO A 200 -16.55 7.79 9.00
C PRO A 200 -15.07 8.02 9.35
N TYR A 201 -14.18 7.69 8.43
CA TYR A 201 -12.74 7.97 8.59
C TYR A 201 -12.46 9.47 8.55
N TYR A 202 -13.00 10.19 7.57
CA TYR A 202 -12.79 11.62 7.45
C TYR A 202 -13.49 12.44 8.54
N ASP A 203 -14.64 11.99 9.01
CA ASP A 203 -15.31 12.62 10.15
C ASP A 203 -14.46 12.52 11.44
N LYS A 204 -13.63 11.49 11.55
CA LYS A 204 -12.82 11.25 12.75
C LYS A 204 -11.41 11.84 12.65
N PHE A 205 -10.80 11.88 11.48
CA PHE A 205 -9.37 12.18 11.27
C PHE A 205 -9.11 13.29 10.24
N GLY A 206 -10.14 13.81 9.58
CA GLY A 206 -10.06 14.84 8.54
C GLY A 206 -9.97 16.27 9.02
#